data_54d7dd05e3c6619082c963c7c4411dec
#
_entry.id   54d7dd05e3c6619082c963c7c4411dec
#
_cell.length_a   1.000
_cell.length_b   1.000
_cell.length_c   1.000
_cell.angle_alpha   90.00
_cell.angle_beta   90.00
_cell.angle_gamma   90.00
#
_symmetry.space_group_name_H-M   'P 1'
#
loop_
_entity.id
_entity.type
_entity.pdbx_description
1 polymer ?
#
loop_
_entity_poly.entity_id
_entity_poly.type
_entity_poly.pdbx_seq_one_letter_code
_entity_poly.pdbx_strand_id
1 'polypeptide(L)'
;MADVYDDYRDEFRRRVLAGRPRSILEVGAGAGAFLKTVKSQVDRLVGLDPSGEQVSNLRLEGFEAVEGSAERLPFADGEFDVVVFSFTPHHVSDWNAALNEALRVSRNGVEILDVWYDETIADQRTTAALDRWYKTIDRRTGMVHNDVLSPGAILAPVIARRDITYDYACRRIASPLSIAETMEHGREKLAKVDNDTALAHAFEEIIAAGHRDGMTDEGAILMTIEKRR
;
A
#
# COMPACT_ATOMS: atom_id res chain seq x y z
N MET A 1 16.08 -17.08 9.30
CA MET A 1 14.64 -16.89 9.58
C MET A 1 14.08 -16.25 8.33
N ALA A 2 13.08 -16.85 7.69
CA ALA A 2 12.36 -16.14 6.64
C ALA A 2 11.74 -14.89 7.27
N ASP A 3 11.83 -13.76 6.60
CA ASP A 3 11.25 -12.52 7.06
C ASP A 3 9.72 -12.73 7.14
N VAL A 4 9.10 -12.36 8.24
CA VAL A 4 7.64 -12.48 8.43
C VAL A 4 6.89 -11.71 7.34
N TYR A 5 7.54 -10.69 6.76
CA TYR A 5 7.05 -9.93 5.62
C TYR A 5 7.07 -10.72 4.30
N ASP A 6 7.87 -11.77 4.18
CA ASP A 6 7.92 -12.57 2.95
C ASP A 6 6.64 -13.39 2.76
N ASP A 7 5.99 -13.84 3.84
CA ASP A 7 4.81 -14.71 3.77
C ASP A 7 3.61 -14.06 3.09
N TYR A 8 3.25 -12.82 3.43
CA TYR A 8 2.09 -12.16 2.81
C TYR A 8 2.42 -11.54 1.44
N ARG A 9 3.67 -11.12 1.20
CA ARG A 9 4.13 -10.69 -0.14
C ARG A 9 4.15 -11.88 -1.10
N ASP A 10 4.57 -13.05 -0.65
CA ASP A 10 4.50 -14.28 -1.43
C ASP A 10 3.06 -14.75 -1.64
N GLU A 11 2.17 -14.60 -0.64
CA GLU A 11 0.74 -14.84 -0.82
C GLU A 11 0.17 -13.89 -1.87
N PHE A 12 0.49 -12.60 -1.79
CA PHE A 12 0.05 -11.60 -2.75
C PHE A 12 0.52 -11.92 -4.17
N ARG A 13 1.81 -12.22 -4.34
CA ARG A 13 2.37 -12.63 -5.62
C ARG A 13 1.64 -13.86 -6.19
N ARG A 14 1.34 -14.85 -5.35
CA ARG A 14 0.57 -16.04 -5.77
C ARG A 14 -0.85 -15.70 -6.21
N ARG A 15 -1.54 -14.78 -5.52
CA ARG A 15 -2.87 -14.29 -5.89
C ARG A 15 -2.84 -13.61 -7.27
N VAL A 16 -1.93 -12.67 -7.45
CA VAL A 16 -1.75 -11.96 -8.73
C VAL A 16 -1.51 -12.94 -9.89
N LEU A 17 -0.70 -13.98 -9.67
CA LEU A 17 -0.32 -14.94 -10.70
C LEU A 17 -1.30 -16.12 -10.86
N ALA A 18 -2.31 -16.27 -10.00
CA ALA A 18 -3.23 -17.42 -10.01
C ALA A 18 -3.98 -17.56 -11.35
N GLY A 19 -4.39 -16.43 -11.94
CA GLY A 19 -5.05 -16.37 -13.26
C GLY A 19 -4.09 -16.46 -14.46
N ARG A 20 -2.79 -16.66 -14.23
CA ARG A 20 -1.73 -16.64 -15.26
C ARG A 20 -1.81 -15.41 -16.19
N PRO A 21 -1.80 -14.21 -15.63
CA PRO A 21 -1.90 -12.99 -16.43
C PRO A 21 -0.67 -12.88 -17.36
N ARG A 22 -0.92 -12.42 -18.58
CA ARG A 22 0.14 -12.12 -19.55
C ARG A 22 0.61 -10.67 -19.48
N SER A 23 -0.23 -9.79 -18.92
CA SER A 23 0.08 -8.38 -18.76
C SER A 23 -0.37 -7.86 -17.39
N ILE A 24 0.53 -7.15 -16.69
CA ILE A 24 0.27 -6.53 -15.39
C ILE A 24 0.67 -5.05 -15.45
N LEU A 25 -0.19 -4.20 -14.90
CA LEU A 25 0.12 -2.83 -14.56
C LEU A 25 0.25 -2.71 -13.03
N GLU A 26 1.39 -2.26 -12.54
CA GLU A 26 1.53 -1.80 -11.14
C GLU A 26 1.34 -0.29 -11.08
N VAL A 27 0.36 0.16 -10.29
CA VAL A 27 0.08 1.58 -10.04
C VAL A 27 0.75 2.00 -8.73
N GLY A 28 1.55 3.08 -8.77
CA GLY A 28 2.43 3.48 -7.67
C GLY A 28 3.62 2.53 -7.53
N ALA A 29 4.28 2.23 -8.65
CA ALA A 29 5.31 1.20 -8.70
C ALA A 29 6.59 1.54 -7.90
N GLY A 30 6.82 2.82 -7.59
CA GLY A 30 8.00 3.25 -6.84
C GLY A 30 9.29 2.67 -7.40
N ALA A 31 10.08 2.03 -6.55
CA ALA A 31 11.32 1.34 -6.94
C ALA A 31 11.10 -0.04 -7.61
N GLY A 32 9.86 -0.44 -7.92
CA GLY A 32 9.54 -1.68 -8.62
C GLY A 32 9.71 -2.95 -7.77
N ALA A 33 9.51 -2.84 -6.46
CA ALA A 33 9.72 -3.97 -5.57
C ALA A 33 8.86 -5.19 -5.96
N PHE A 34 7.58 -4.99 -6.26
CA PHE A 34 6.69 -6.06 -6.73
C PHE A 34 7.02 -6.49 -8.17
N LEU A 35 7.24 -5.55 -9.11
CA LEU A 35 7.57 -5.87 -10.51
C LEU A 35 8.76 -6.82 -10.62
N LYS A 36 9.79 -6.61 -9.79
CA LYS A 36 10.99 -7.46 -9.74
C LYS A 36 10.65 -8.92 -9.39
N THR A 37 9.66 -9.13 -8.54
CA THR A 37 9.28 -10.50 -8.09
C THR A 37 8.56 -11.32 -9.14
N VAL A 38 7.96 -10.67 -10.16
CA VAL A 38 7.17 -11.32 -11.20
C VAL A 38 7.78 -11.22 -12.61
N LYS A 39 8.94 -10.56 -12.76
CA LYS A 39 9.59 -10.21 -14.05
C LYS A 39 9.75 -11.38 -15.01
N SER A 40 10.04 -12.59 -14.52
CA SER A 40 10.24 -13.78 -15.35
C SER A 40 8.97 -14.59 -15.63
N GLN A 41 7.81 -14.14 -15.13
CA GLN A 41 6.56 -14.92 -15.13
C GLN A 41 5.45 -14.28 -15.95
N VAL A 42 5.67 -13.08 -16.48
CA VAL A 42 4.66 -12.27 -17.17
C VAL A 42 5.28 -11.68 -18.45
N ASP A 43 4.52 -11.70 -19.54
CA ASP A 43 5.00 -11.24 -20.86
C ASP A 43 5.21 -9.71 -20.91
N ARG A 44 4.30 -8.94 -20.28
CA ARG A 44 4.35 -7.47 -20.24
C ARG A 44 4.13 -6.96 -18.83
N LEU A 45 5.09 -6.22 -18.32
CA LEU A 45 5.05 -5.56 -17.01
C LEU A 45 5.23 -4.06 -17.20
N VAL A 46 4.29 -3.29 -16.68
CA VAL A 46 4.33 -1.83 -16.72
C VAL A 46 4.23 -1.28 -15.29
N GLY A 47 5.13 -0.36 -14.96
CA GLY A 47 5.02 0.44 -13.73
C GLY A 47 4.48 1.83 -14.05
N LEU A 48 3.51 2.31 -13.28
CA LEU A 48 3.08 3.70 -13.31
C LEU A 48 3.40 4.35 -11.97
N ASP A 49 4.00 5.54 -12.00
CA ASP A 49 4.32 6.30 -10.79
C ASP A 49 4.20 7.81 -11.07
N PRO A 50 3.73 8.64 -10.13
CA PRO A 50 3.69 10.10 -10.31
C PRO A 50 5.09 10.75 -10.26
N SER A 51 6.10 10.05 -9.74
CA SER A 51 7.48 10.55 -9.68
C SER A 51 8.25 10.22 -10.95
N GLY A 52 8.61 11.25 -11.72
CA GLY A 52 9.48 11.10 -12.90
C GLY A 52 10.85 10.48 -12.56
N GLU A 53 11.35 10.66 -11.33
CA GLU A 53 12.56 10.01 -10.84
C GLU A 53 12.38 8.50 -10.73
N GLN A 54 11.29 8.04 -10.09
CA GLN A 54 10.99 6.60 -9.97
C GLN A 54 10.77 5.96 -11.35
N VAL A 55 10.06 6.64 -12.23
CA VAL A 55 9.87 6.19 -13.64
C VAL A 55 11.21 6.04 -14.35
N SER A 56 12.11 7.00 -14.18
CA SER A 56 13.45 6.94 -14.79
C SER A 56 14.26 5.76 -14.25
N ASN A 57 14.22 5.52 -12.95
CA ASN A 57 14.89 4.40 -12.30
C ASN A 57 14.34 3.04 -12.78
N LEU A 58 13.02 2.89 -12.88
CA LEU A 58 12.38 1.68 -13.42
C LEU A 58 12.84 1.39 -14.87
N ARG A 59 12.92 2.44 -15.71
CA ARG A 59 13.40 2.30 -17.09
C ARG A 59 14.86 1.86 -17.17
N LEU A 60 15.72 2.38 -16.28
CA LEU A 60 17.12 1.96 -16.18
C LEU A 60 17.26 0.47 -15.77
N GLU A 61 16.32 -0.05 -14.99
CA GLU A 61 16.24 -1.46 -14.60
C GLU A 61 15.58 -2.35 -15.68
N GLY A 62 15.18 -1.76 -16.82
CA GLY A 62 14.62 -2.47 -17.97
C GLY A 62 13.14 -2.82 -17.82
N PHE A 63 12.38 -2.02 -17.08
CA PHE A 63 10.92 -2.08 -17.06
C PHE A 63 10.30 -1.05 -18.01
N GLU A 64 9.14 -1.39 -18.58
CA GLU A 64 8.25 -0.38 -19.17
C GLU A 64 7.68 0.46 -18.00
N ALA A 65 7.84 1.80 -18.07
CA ALA A 65 7.37 2.66 -17.01
C ALA A 65 6.79 3.98 -17.57
N VAL A 66 5.72 4.45 -16.95
CA VAL A 66 4.96 5.65 -17.38
C VAL A 66 4.76 6.57 -16.18
N GLU A 67 5.04 7.86 -16.38
CA GLU A 67 4.71 8.88 -15.40
C GLU A 67 3.22 9.21 -15.49
N GLY A 68 2.51 9.16 -14.35
CA GLY A 68 1.08 9.41 -14.35
C GLY A 68 0.44 9.27 -12.97
N SER A 69 -0.83 9.66 -12.90
CA SER A 69 -1.66 9.58 -11.69
C SER A 69 -2.52 8.31 -11.71
N ALA A 70 -2.74 7.73 -10.52
CA ALA A 70 -3.63 6.61 -10.32
C ALA A 70 -5.09 6.94 -10.68
N GLU A 71 -5.49 8.19 -10.48
CA GLU A 71 -6.84 8.70 -10.70
C GLU A 71 -7.17 8.91 -12.20
N ARG A 72 -6.16 8.84 -13.06
CA ARG A 72 -6.31 8.97 -14.52
C ARG A 72 -5.22 8.19 -15.25
N LEU A 73 -5.48 6.93 -15.50
CA LEU A 73 -4.53 6.03 -16.13
C LEU A 73 -4.46 6.27 -17.67
N PRO A 74 -3.27 6.51 -18.25
CA PRO A 74 -3.11 6.80 -19.67
C PRO A 74 -3.12 5.53 -20.54
N PHE A 75 -4.03 4.62 -20.25
CA PHE A 75 -4.16 3.32 -20.92
C PHE A 75 -5.59 3.08 -21.41
N ALA A 76 -5.74 2.24 -22.43
CA ALA A 76 -7.05 1.88 -22.99
C ALA A 76 -7.84 0.96 -22.04
N ASP A 77 -9.16 0.89 -22.24
CA ASP A 77 -10.03 -0.03 -21.51
C ASP A 77 -9.58 -1.48 -21.72
N GLY A 78 -9.43 -2.22 -20.64
CA GLY A 78 -9.00 -3.62 -20.67
C GLY A 78 -7.63 -3.83 -21.30
N GLU A 79 -6.70 -2.90 -21.19
CA GLU A 79 -5.36 -3.03 -21.77
C GLU A 79 -4.53 -4.10 -21.06
N PHE A 80 -4.69 -4.24 -19.74
CA PHE A 80 -3.96 -5.19 -18.92
C PHE A 80 -4.85 -6.34 -18.43
N ASP A 81 -4.27 -7.50 -18.22
CA ASP A 81 -5.03 -8.61 -17.62
C ASP A 81 -5.36 -8.31 -16.15
N VAL A 82 -4.39 -7.80 -15.40
CA VAL A 82 -4.53 -7.46 -13.97
C VAL A 82 -3.87 -6.10 -13.70
N VAL A 83 -4.50 -5.31 -12.84
CA VAL A 83 -3.90 -4.10 -12.24
C VAL A 83 -3.56 -4.38 -10.78
N VAL A 84 -2.42 -3.89 -10.33
CA VAL A 84 -1.89 -4.14 -8.99
C VAL A 84 -1.66 -2.81 -8.28
N PHE A 85 -2.07 -2.74 -7.01
CA PHE A 85 -1.64 -1.75 -6.04
C PHE A 85 -0.87 -2.45 -4.93
N SER A 86 0.41 -2.12 -4.75
CA SER A 86 1.25 -2.68 -3.71
C SER A 86 1.75 -1.57 -2.79
N PHE A 87 1.17 -1.46 -1.58
CA PHE A 87 1.42 -0.39 -0.61
C PHE A 87 1.18 1.02 -1.19
N THR A 88 0.17 1.16 -2.03
CA THR A 88 -0.14 2.38 -2.76
C THR A 88 -1.45 3.05 -2.34
N PRO A 89 -2.53 2.33 -1.95
CA PRO A 89 -3.84 2.94 -1.71
C PRO A 89 -3.82 4.15 -0.76
N HIS A 90 -3.01 4.11 0.29
CA HIS A 90 -2.87 5.20 1.25
C HIS A 90 -2.03 6.39 0.73
N HIS A 91 -1.43 6.30 -0.46
CA HIS A 91 -0.76 7.39 -1.16
C HIS A 91 -1.60 8.02 -2.28
N VAL A 92 -2.81 7.54 -2.51
CA VAL A 92 -3.71 8.02 -3.57
C VAL A 92 -4.62 9.11 -3.04
N SER A 93 -4.73 10.23 -3.76
CA SER A 93 -5.56 11.38 -3.33
C SER A 93 -7.05 11.11 -3.43
N ASP A 94 -7.49 10.41 -4.49
CA ASP A 94 -8.89 9.99 -4.70
C ASP A 94 -8.91 8.49 -5.03
N TRP A 95 -9.05 7.69 -3.97
CA TRP A 95 -9.14 6.23 -4.10
C TRP A 95 -10.32 5.78 -4.96
N ASN A 96 -11.43 6.50 -4.92
CA ASN A 96 -12.61 6.17 -5.73
C ASN A 96 -12.31 6.28 -7.23
N ALA A 97 -11.69 7.38 -7.64
CA ALA A 97 -11.26 7.56 -9.03
C ALA A 97 -10.21 6.50 -9.42
N ALA A 98 -9.20 6.26 -8.58
CA ALA A 98 -8.12 5.32 -8.87
C ALA A 98 -8.62 3.88 -9.04
N LEU A 99 -9.48 3.39 -8.15
CA LEU A 99 -10.03 2.04 -8.27
C LEU A 99 -10.91 1.87 -9.51
N ASN A 100 -11.71 2.89 -9.86
CA ASN A 100 -12.51 2.85 -11.08
C ASN A 100 -11.64 2.84 -12.34
N GLU A 101 -10.56 3.64 -12.39
CA GLU A 101 -9.58 3.63 -13.47
C GLU A 101 -8.86 2.28 -13.57
N ALA A 102 -8.41 1.71 -12.44
CA ALA A 102 -7.80 0.39 -12.41
C ALA A 102 -8.74 -0.69 -12.96
N LEU A 103 -10.02 -0.65 -12.56
CA LEU A 103 -11.04 -1.54 -13.13
C LEU A 103 -11.29 -1.25 -14.60
N ARG A 104 -11.25 0.01 -15.07
CA ARG A 104 -11.43 0.31 -16.48
C ARG A 104 -10.32 -0.33 -17.33
N VAL A 105 -9.06 -0.15 -16.94
CA VAL A 105 -7.92 -0.62 -17.74
C VAL A 105 -7.60 -2.11 -17.54
N SER A 106 -8.16 -2.79 -16.52
CA SER A 106 -8.01 -4.24 -16.34
C SER A 106 -9.04 -5.04 -17.13
N ARG A 107 -8.68 -6.23 -17.59
CA ARG A 107 -9.62 -7.23 -18.17
C ARG A 107 -10.25 -8.10 -17.10
N ASN A 108 -9.43 -8.59 -16.17
CA ASN A 108 -9.87 -9.59 -15.20
C ASN A 108 -10.16 -8.97 -13.82
N GLY A 109 -9.39 -7.96 -13.40
CA GLY A 109 -9.61 -7.34 -12.09
C GLY A 109 -8.40 -6.62 -11.53
N VAL A 110 -8.45 -6.38 -10.23
CA VAL A 110 -7.48 -5.60 -9.47
C VAL A 110 -7.03 -6.40 -8.24
N GLU A 111 -5.73 -6.43 -8.00
CA GLU A 111 -5.12 -7.00 -6.81
C GLU A 111 -4.53 -5.90 -5.94
N ILE A 112 -4.80 -5.93 -4.65
CA ILE A 112 -4.40 -4.91 -3.69
C ILE A 112 -3.67 -5.56 -2.52
N LEU A 113 -2.50 -5.03 -2.22
CA LEU A 113 -1.77 -5.25 -0.98
C LEU A 113 -1.55 -3.89 -0.31
N ASP A 114 -2.00 -3.74 0.93
CA ASP A 114 -1.75 -2.52 1.69
C ASP A 114 -1.56 -2.83 3.17
N VAL A 115 -1.12 -1.85 3.93
CA VAL A 115 -1.00 -1.90 5.38
C VAL A 115 -2.38 -2.07 6.02
N TRP A 116 -2.43 -2.83 7.10
CA TRP A 116 -3.64 -3.02 7.90
C TRP A 116 -3.30 -3.20 9.37
N TYR A 117 -4.15 -2.68 10.24
CA TYR A 117 -4.03 -2.83 11.69
C TYR A 117 -5.28 -3.48 12.28
N ASP A 118 -5.08 -4.44 13.18
CA ASP A 118 -6.16 -4.97 14.02
C ASP A 118 -6.36 -4.07 15.25
N GLU A 119 -7.09 -2.98 15.09
CA GLU A 119 -7.31 -2.04 16.19
C GLU A 119 -8.19 -2.60 17.32
N THR A 120 -8.65 -3.84 17.25
CA THR A 120 -9.28 -4.52 18.39
C THR A 120 -8.24 -4.96 19.43
N ILE A 121 -6.96 -5.01 19.06
CA ILE A 121 -5.84 -5.46 19.89
C ILE A 121 -5.01 -4.25 20.34
N ALA A 122 -4.58 -4.25 21.61
CA ALA A 122 -3.96 -3.08 22.23
C ALA A 122 -2.63 -2.68 21.58
N ASP A 123 -1.74 -3.62 21.33
CA ASP A 123 -0.44 -3.40 20.69
C ASP A 123 -0.58 -2.85 19.24
N GLN A 124 -1.53 -3.37 18.48
CA GLN A 124 -1.83 -2.92 17.13
C GLN A 124 -2.50 -1.53 17.12
N ARG A 125 -3.35 -1.18 18.11
CA ARG A 125 -3.86 0.19 18.27
C ARG A 125 -2.74 1.19 18.49
N THR A 126 -1.75 0.82 19.29
CA THR A 126 -0.60 1.68 19.57
C THR A 126 0.22 1.90 18.30
N THR A 127 0.47 0.85 17.54
CA THR A 127 1.19 0.98 16.25
C THR A 127 0.38 1.78 15.22
N ALA A 128 -0.92 1.57 15.14
CA ALA A 128 -1.79 2.36 14.27
C ALA A 128 -1.80 3.86 14.65
N ALA A 129 -1.73 4.17 15.95
CA ALA A 129 -1.59 5.55 16.42
C ALA A 129 -0.24 6.15 16.00
N LEU A 130 0.85 5.37 16.09
CA LEU A 130 2.17 5.79 15.63
C LEU A 130 2.19 6.04 14.12
N ASP A 131 1.60 5.15 13.33
CA ASP A 131 1.48 5.30 11.87
C ASP A 131 0.73 6.60 11.51
N ARG A 132 -0.43 6.87 12.12
CA ARG A 132 -1.18 8.12 11.92
C ARG A 132 -0.35 9.35 12.30
N TRP A 133 0.46 9.24 13.34
CA TRP A 133 1.36 10.32 13.75
C TRP A 133 2.46 10.56 12.70
N TYR A 134 3.12 9.52 12.19
CA TYR A 134 4.10 9.64 11.09
C TYR A 134 3.48 10.28 9.85
N LYS A 135 2.30 9.81 9.45
CA LYS A 135 1.58 10.32 8.28
C LYS A 135 1.18 11.79 8.44
N THR A 136 0.90 12.22 9.68
CA THR A 136 0.62 13.64 9.96
C THR A 136 1.85 14.51 9.68
N ILE A 137 3.05 14.04 10.02
CA ILE A 137 4.29 14.75 9.72
C ILE A 137 4.55 14.73 8.21
N ASP A 138 4.39 13.59 7.55
CA ASP A 138 4.62 13.46 6.11
C ASP A 138 3.70 14.39 5.31
N ARG A 139 2.43 14.51 5.70
CA ARG A 139 1.49 15.48 5.10
C ARG A 139 1.94 16.93 5.31
N ARG A 140 2.47 17.28 6.47
CA ARG A 140 3.02 18.62 6.73
C ARG A 140 4.28 18.95 5.90
N THR A 141 5.02 17.94 5.48
CA THR A 141 6.17 18.08 4.58
C THR A 141 5.81 17.99 3.10
N GLY A 142 4.49 17.94 2.77
CA GLY A 142 3.97 18.00 1.39
C GLY A 142 3.76 16.64 0.72
N MET A 143 3.89 15.54 1.46
CA MET A 143 3.63 14.20 0.92
C MET A 143 2.13 13.87 0.95
N VAL A 144 1.63 13.22 -0.09
CA VAL A 144 0.32 12.55 -0.05
C VAL A 144 0.50 11.24 0.73
N HIS A 145 0.01 11.23 1.96
CA HIS A 145 0.13 10.08 2.85
C HIS A 145 -1.11 10.03 3.75
N ASN A 146 -2.14 9.34 3.29
CA ASN A 146 -3.43 9.23 3.97
C ASN A 146 -3.39 8.14 5.04
N ASP A 147 -4.36 8.18 5.94
CA ASP A 147 -4.54 7.08 6.89
C ASP A 147 -4.87 5.79 6.14
N VAL A 148 -4.52 4.65 6.74
CA VAL A 148 -4.77 3.33 6.15
C VAL A 148 -6.26 3.12 5.89
N LEU A 149 -6.59 2.65 4.70
CA LEU A 149 -7.97 2.36 4.33
C LEU A 149 -8.43 1.05 4.99
N SER A 150 -9.59 1.10 5.65
CA SER A 150 -10.25 -0.14 6.08
C SER A 150 -10.70 -0.98 4.88
N PRO A 151 -10.92 -2.30 5.04
CA PRO A 151 -11.46 -3.14 3.96
C PRO A 151 -12.75 -2.58 3.35
N GLY A 152 -13.63 -2.02 4.19
CA GLY A 152 -14.85 -1.35 3.74
C GLY A 152 -14.60 -0.07 2.95
N ALA A 153 -13.59 0.72 3.33
CA ALA A 153 -13.22 1.93 2.60
C ALA A 153 -12.60 1.60 1.24
N ILE A 154 -11.79 0.55 1.15
CA ILE A 154 -11.25 0.07 -0.13
C ILE A 154 -12.38 -0.35 -1.07
N LEU A 155 -13.39 -1.06 -0.57
CA LEU A 155 -14.51 -1.57 -1.37
C LEU A 155 -15.62 -0.55 -1.63
N ALA A 156 -15.71 0.53 -0.85
CA ALA A 156 -16.81 1.49 -0.93
C ALA A 156 -17.13 1.97 -2.37
N PRO A 157 -16.13 2.25 -3.24
CA PRO A 157 -16.38 2.69 -4.62
C PRO A 157 -17.10 1.65 -5.49
N VAL A 158 -17.01 0.38 -5.14
CA VAL A 158 -17.40 -0.72 -6.03
C VAL A 158 -18.38 -1.72 -5.40
N ILE A 159 -18.67 -1.60 -4.09
CA ILE A 159 -19.47 -2.59 -3.35
C ILE A 159 -20.88 -2.79 -3.89
N ALA A 160 -21.47 -1.78 -4.53
CA ALA A 160 -22.81 -1.85 -5.14
C ALA A 160 -22.80 -2.40 -6.57
N ARG A 161 -21.63 -2.62 -7.17
CA ARG A 161 -21.50 -3.13 -8.53
C ARG A 161 -21.87 -4.61 -8.59
N ARG A 162 -22.62 -4.99 -9.63
CA ARG A 162 -23.04 -6.39 -9.86
C ARG A 162 -22.12 -7.15 -10.82
N ASP A 163 -21.23 -6.43 -11.49
CA ASP A 163 -20.28 -6.94 -12.47
C ASP A 163 -18.93 -7.32 -11.88
N ILE A 164 -18.80 -7.27 -10.55
CA ILE A 164 -17.59 -7.70 -9.84
C ILE A 164 -17.90 -8.72 -8.74
N THR A 165 -16.86 -9.44 -8.34
CA THR A 165 -16.76 -10.18 -7.08
C THR A 165 -15.50 -9.71 -6.35
N TYR A 166 -15.44 -9.93 -5.03
CA TYR A 166 -14.25 -9.61 -4.26
C TYR A 166 -14.02 -10.64 -3.16
N ASP A 167 -12.77 -10.81 -2.80
CA ASP A 167 -12.28 -11.55 -1.64
C ASP A 167 -11.18 -10.76 -0.96
N TYR A 168 -11.06 -10.86 0.36
CA TYR A 168 -9.94 -10.27 1.08
C TYR A 168 -9.52 -11.08 2.30
N ALA A 169 -8.27 -10.92 2.68
CA ALA A 169 -7.73 -11.47 3.91
C ALA A 169 -6.87 -10.42 4.61
N CYS A 170 -7.06 -10.30 5.92
CA CYS A 170 -6.19 -9.51 6.77
C CYS A 170 -5.17 -10.42 7.45
N ARG A 171 -3.92 -10.01 7.49
CA ARG A 171 -2.81 -10.71 8.11
C ARG A 171 -2.20 -9.82 9.17
N ARG A 172 -2.18 -10.29 10.41
CA ARG A 172 -1.49 -9.63 11.50
C ARG A 172 -0.06 -10.15 11.57
N ILE A 173 0.87 -9.24 11.81
CA ILE A 173 2.26 -9.55 12.13
C ILE A 173 2.45 -9.33 13.62
N ALA A 174 2.95 -10.34 14.32
CA ALA A 174 3.12 -10.30 15.77
C ALA A 174 4.57 -10.02 16.19
N SER A 175 5.42 -9.50 15.28
CA SER A 175 6.79 -9.12 15.60
C SER A 175 6.79 -7.86 16.47
N PRO A 176 7.38 -7.88 17.67
CA PRO A 176 7.44 -6.67 18.50
C PRO A 176 8.30 -5.59 17.87
N LEU A 177 7.81 -4.34 17.90
CA LEU A 177 8.62 -3.17 17.57
C LEU A 177 9.51 -2.77 18.75
N SER A 178 10.75 -2.39 18.47
CA SER A 178 11.66 -1.82 19.44
C SER A 178 11.24 -0.39 19.78
N ILE A 179 10.84 -0.15 21.03
CA ILE A 179 10.49 1.20 21.50
C ILE A 179 11.69 2.14 21.39
N ALA A 180 12.91 1.66 21.63
CA ALA A 180 14.11 2.50 21.53
C ALA A 180 14.34 2.98 20.09
N GLU A 181 14.24 2.10 19.10
CA GLU A 181 14.35 2.45 17.68
C GLU A 181 13.19 3.35 17.23
N THR A 182 11.97 3.08 17.71
CA THR A 182 10.80 3.94 17.46
C THR A 182 11.00 5.35 18.00
N MET A 183 11.58 5.49 19.20
CA MET A 183 11.91 6.80 19.78
C MET A 183 12.98 7.54 18.99
N GLU A 184 14.00 6.84 18.48
CA GLU A 184 15.05 7.45 17.65
C GLU A 184 14.45 7.98 16.35
N HIS A 185 13.72 7.13 15.64
CA HIS A 185 13.05 7.50 14.40
C HIS A 185 12.01 8.63 14.59
N GLY A 186 11.26 8.61 15.69
CA GLY A 186 10.31 9.66 16.03
C GLY A 186 10.99 11.03 16.23
N ARG A 187 12.17 11.08 16.84
CA ARG A 187 12.94 12.33 16.97
C ARG A 187 13.40 12.86 15.61
N GLU A 188 13.84 11.98 14.71
CA GLU A 188 14.20 12.36 13.34
C GLU A 188 13.01 12.96 12.57
N LYS A 189 11.82 12.37 12.75
CA LYS A 189 10.59 12.89 12.13
C LYS A 189 10.20 14.25 12.72
N LEU A 190 10.26 14.44 14.06
CA LEU A 190 9.96 15.71 14.71
C LEU A 190 10.88 16.84 14.23
N ALA A 191 12.16 16.55 14.00
CA ALA A 191 13.10 17.54 13.48
C ALA A 191 12.68 18.11 12.11
N LYS A 192 11.93 17.37 11.31
CA LYS A 192 11.41 17.82 10.00
C LYS A 192 10.27 18.83 10.10
N VAL A 193 9.69 18.99 11.27
CA VAL A 193 8.58 19.93 11.57
C VAL A 193 8.93 20.85 12.75
N ASP A 194 10.19 21.26 12.84
CA ASP A 194 10.72 22.21 13.84
C ASP A 194 10.40 21.81 15.30
N ASN A 195 10.34 20.50 15.57
CA ASN A 195 9.98 19.93 16.87
C ASN A 195 8.65 20.48 17.43
N ASP A 196 7.62 20.53 16.59
CA ASP A 196 6.28 20.97 16.98
C ASP A 196 5.86 20.35 18.31
N THR A 197 5.51 21.18 19.28
CA THR A 197 5.27 20.76 20.68
C THR A 197 4.03 19.87 20.82
N ALA A 198 3.00 20.07 20.01
CA ALA A 198 1.80 19.24 20.04
C ALA A 198 2.08 17.84 19.48
N LEU A 199 2.86 17.76 18.40
CA LEU A 199 3.31 16.46 17.86
C LEU A 199 4.28 15.76 18.81
N ALA A 200 5.18 16.50 19.48
CA ALA A 200 6.08 15.93 20.47
C ALA A 200 5.30 15.32 21.64
N HIS A 201 4.32 16.04 22.19
CA HIS A 201 3.45 15.54 23.27
C HIS A 201 2.65 14.31 22.83
N ALA A 202 2.03 14.35 21.65
CA ALA A 202 1.31 13.18 21.12
C ALA A 202 2.22 11.96 20.95
N PHE A 203 3.46 12.16 20.55
CA PHE A 203 4.45 11.10 20.44
C PHE A 203 4.81 10.49 21.80
N GLU A 204 5.00 11.32 22.82
CA GLU A 204 5.24 10.85 24.21
C GLU A 204 4.08 9.97 24.71
N GLU A 205 2.83 10.35 24.43
CA GLU A 205 1.66 9.55 24.78
C GLU A 205 1.63 8.18 24.06
N ILE A 206 2.02 8.15 22.76
CA ILE A 206 2.14 6.91 21.97
C ILE A 206 3.23 6.02 22.56
N ILE A 207 4.39 6.56 22.92
CA ILE A 207 5.48 5.80 23.53
C ILE A 207 5.07 5.27 24.91
N ALA A 208 4.37 6.06 25.71
CA ALA A 208 3.84 5.62 27.00
C ALA A 208 2.82 4.46 26.84
N ALA A 209 1.98 4.53 25.79
CA ALA A 209 1.10 3.43 25.42
C ALA A 209 1.90 2.20 24.97
N GLY A 210 2.96 2.38 24.19
CA GLY A 210 3.86 1.30 23.76
C GLY A 210 4.51 0.56 24.94
N HIS A 211 4.93 1.28 25.98
CA HIS A 211 5.45 0.65 27.20
C HIS A 211 4.39 -0.13 27.98
N ARG A 212 3.13 0.29 27.93
CA ARG A 212 2.03 -0.35 28.67
C ARG A 212 1.42 -1.51 27.90
N ASP A 213 1.14 -1.32 26.63
CA ASP A 213 0.29 -2.18 25.80
C ASP A 213 1.10 -2.99 24.77
N GLY A 214 2.38 -2.63 24.58
CA GLY A 214 3.23 -3.14 23.51
C GLY A 214 2.99 -2.41 22.19
N MET A 215 3.84 -2.75 21.21
CA MET A 215 3.75 -2.35 19.82
C MET A 215 4.24 -3.52 18.95
N THR A 216 3.58 -3.78 17.85
CA THR A 216 3.97 -4.81 16.89
C THR A 216 4.04 -4.22 15.49
N ASP A 217 4.68 -4.92 14.56
CA ASP A 217 4.70 -4.50 13.16
C ASP A 217 3.29 -4.35 12.59
N GLU A 218 3.17 -3.54 11.55
CA GLU A 218 1.95 -3.44 10.77
C GLU A 218 1.57 -4.78 10.15
N GLY A 219 0.28 -5.07 10.11
CA GLY A 219 -0.27 -6.17 9.33
C GLY A 219 -0.49 -5.79 7.87
N ALA A 220 -1.08 -6.67 7.12
CA ALA A 220 -1.40 -6.47 5.72
C ALA A 220 -2.84 -6.85 5.39
N ILE A 221 -3.46 -6.10 4.48
CA ILE A 221 -4.66 -6.51 3.76
C ILE A 221 -4.29 -6.96 2.35
N LEU A 222 -4.75 -8.13 1.98
CA LEU A 222 -4.68 -8.65 0.62
C LEU A 222 -6.10 -8.71 0.07
N MET A 223 -6.36 -8.05 -1.05
CA MET A 223 -7.70 -8.01 -1.64
C MET A 223 -7.64 -8.27 -3.13
N THR A 224 -8.52 -9.15 -3.59
CA THR A 224 -8.78 -9.46 -5.00
C THR A 224 -10.14 -8.90 -5.37
N ILE A 225 -10.23 -8.13 -6.45
CA ILE A 225 -11.47 -7.65 -7.05
C ILE A 225 -11.53 -8.16 -8.48
N GLU A 226 -12.43 -9.08 -8.78
CA GLU A 226 -12.56 -9.73 -10.08
C GLU A 226 -13.77 -9.19 -10.85
N LYS A 227 -13.60 -9.01 -12.16
CA LYS A 227 -14.70 -8.74 -13.08
C LYS A 227 -15.43 -10.04 -13.42
N ARG A 228 -16.74 -10.05 -13.30
CA ARG A 228 -17.57 -11.16 -13.80
C ARG A 228 -17.55 -11.14 -15.32
N ARG A 229 -17.34 -12.30 -15.89
CA ARG A 229 -17.44 -12.52 -17.35
C ARG A 229 -18.89 -12.62 -17.79
#